data_18657095a0ed807ce8cbf8dd508c3070
#
_entry.id   18657095a0ed807ce8cbf8dd508c3070
#
_cell.length_a   1.000
_cell.length_b   1.000
_cell.length_c   1.000
_cell.angle_alpha   90.00
_cell.angle_beta   90.00
_cell.angle_gamma   90.00
#
_symmetry.space_group_name_H-M   'P 1'
#
loop_
_entity.id
_entity.type
_entity.pdbx_description
1 polymer ?
#
loop_
_entity_poly.entity_id
_entity_poly.type
_entity_poly.pdbx_seq_one_letter_code
_entity_poly.pdbx_strand_id
1 'polypeptide(L)'
;MPIWLDLGVRVLVVIGAAFVLPLIVGQAEHKVMAHMQGRVGPMYAGAYHGWAQLVADGAKFVQKEDITPRLADRAIFKLAPVIAMLPYMVVLLVIPIGPNGQVAQQLDVGLFFAMAVLGLGVVAVLMAAWASANKFALMGGLRGAAQLLGYELPFVLSAASVAMAAGTLSLSGIVEAWRPWWFFWQLPAMLIFFTA
;
A
#
# COMPACT_ATOMS: atom_id res chain seq x y z
N MET A 1 13.79 15.47 -23.23
CA MET A 1 12.46 14.91 -23.59
C MET A 1 11.42 16.00 -23.41
N PRO A 2 10.38 16.10 -24.25
CA PRO A 2 9.27 17.01 -23.98
C PRO A 2 8.60 16.61 -22.67
N ILE A 3 8.20 17.63 -21.87
CA ILE A 3 7.63 17.47 -20.52
C ILE A 3 6.49 16.45 -20.48
N TRP A 4 5.66 16.43 -21.51
CA TRP A 4 4.52 15.50 -21.61
C TRP A 4 4.91 14.03 -21.76
N LEU A 5 6.01 13.75 -22.48
CA LEU A 5 6.55 12.39 -22.62
C LEU A 5 7.16 11.91 -21.30
N ASP A 6 7.90 12.76 -20.61
CA ASP A 6 8.49 12.43 -19.31
C ASP A 6 7.39 12.14 -18.27
N LEU A 7 6.37 13.01 -18.21
CA LEU A 7 5.20 12.79 -17.35
C LEU A 7 4.46 11.49 -17.71
N GLY A 8 4.24 11.24 -18.99
CA GLY A 8 3.58 10.01 -19.45
C GLY A 8 4.34 8.75 -19.05
N VAL A 9 5.66 8.74 -19.20
CA VAL A 9 6.51 7.61 -18.81
C VAL A 9 6.45 7.38 -17.29
N ARG A 10 6.56 8.44 -16.49
CA ARG A 10 6.46 8.34 -15.00
C ARG A 10 5.12 7.77 -14.57
N VAL A 11 4.02 8.25 -15.14
CA VAL A 11 2.67 7.75 -14.85
C VAL A 11 2.54 6.26 -15.23
N LEU A 12 3.04 5.86 -16.40
CA LEU A 12 3.04 4.46 -16.83
C LEU A 12 3.87 3.56 -15.91
N VAL A 13 5.03 4.02 -15.47
CA VAL A 13 5.88 3.28 -14.53
C VAL A 13 5.17 3.09 -13.18
N VAL A 14 4.56 4.14 -12.65
CA VAL A 14 3.82 4.07 -11.38
C VAL A 14 2.61 3.15 -11.47
N ILE A 15 1.81 3.27 -12.53
CA ILE A 15 0.66 2.38 -12.76
C ILE A 15 1.15 0.94 -12.95
N GLY A 16 2.18 0.72 -13.75
CA GLY A 16 2.78 -0.60 -13.95
C GLY A 16 3.26 -1.22 -12.65
N ALA A 17 3.97 -0.46 -11.82
CA ALA A 17 4.41 -0.90 -10.50
C ALA A 17 3.22 -1.24 -9.58
N ALA A 18 2.17 -0.41 -9.57
CA ALA A 18 0.97 -0.62 -8.76
C ALA A 18 0.23 -1.92 -9.11
N PHE A 19 0.30 -2.38 -10.36
CA PHE A 19 -0.29 -3.66 -10.77
C PHE A 19 0.68 -4.84 -10.62
N VAL A 20 1.95 -4.67 -10.93
CA VAL A 20 2.93 -5.77 -10.96
C VAL A 20 3.40 -6.15 -9.55
N LEU A 21 3.68 -5.16 -8.68
CA LEU A 21 4.17 -5.44 -7.32
C LEU A 21 3.20 -6.30 -6.51
N PRO A 22 1.87 -6.05 -6.46
CA PRO A 22 0.94 -6.92 -5.75
C PRO A 22 0.89 -8.33 -6.31
N LEU A 23 1.08 -8.54 -7.62
CA LEU A 23 1.14 -9.88 -8.21
C LEU A 23 2.37 -10.66 -7.73
N ILE A 24 3.53 -10.01 -7.66
CA ILE A 24 4.76 -10.63 -7.19
C ILE A 24 4.66 -10.95 -5.70
N VAL A 25 4.26 -9.97 -4.89
CA VAL A 25 4.14 -10.13 -3.43
C VAL A 25 3.07 -11.17 -3.08
N GLY A 26 1.91 -11.11 -3.69
CA GLY A 26 0.83 -12.06 -3.43
C GLY A 26 1.17 -13.49 -3.86
N GLN A 27 1.92 -13.69 -4.95
CA GLN A 27 2.42 -15.01 -5.32
C GLN A 27 3.43 -15.54 -4.30
N ALA A 28 4.33 -14.68 -3.82
CA ALA A 28 5.26 -15.04 -2.76
C ALA A 28 4.53 -15.39 -1.46
N GLU A 29 3.54 -14.60 -1.07
CA GLU A 29 2.70 -14.83 0.10
C GLU A 29 1.99 -16.19 0.02
N HIS A 30 1.31 -16.50 -1.10
CA HIS A 30 0.64 -17.78 -1.30
C HIS A 30 1.60 -18.96 -1.18
N LYS A 31 2.83 -18.85 -1.70
CA LYS A 31 3.84 -19.91 -1.62
C LYS A 31 4.40 -20.06 -0.22
N VAL A 32 4.79 -18.97 0.42
CA VAL A 32 5.36 -18.99 1.78
C VAL A 32 4.34 -19.53 2.78
N MET A 33 3.09 -19.02 2.75
CA MET A 33 2.02 -19.53 3.62
C MET A 33 1.74 -21.03 3.38
N ALA A 34 1.73 -21.46 2.12
CA ALA A 34 1.52 -22.87 1.82
C ALA A 34 2.61 -23.76 2.43
N HIS A 35 3.87 -23.37 2.31
CA HIS A 35 4.99 -24.08 2.92
C HIS A 35 4.90 -24.10 4.45
N MET A 36 4.55 -22.99 5.08
CA MET A 36 4.31 -22.92 6.53
C MET A 36 3.18 -23.85 6.98
N GLN A 37 2.19 -24.06 6.14
CA GLN A 37 1.04 -24.94 6.39
C GLN A 37 1.29 -26.41 5.94
N GLY A 38 2.48 -26.76 5.50
CA GLY A 38 2.83 -28.10 5.01
C GLY A 38 2.12 -28.53 3.72
N ARG A 39 1.66 -27.57 2.89
CA ARG A 39 1.01 -27.81 1.59
C ARG A 39 1.74 -27.15 0.43
N VAL A 40 1.47 -27.61 -0.80
CA VAL A 40 2.26 -27.22 -1.98
C VAL A 40 1.92 -25.82 -2.52
N GLY A 41 0.76 -25.23 -2.19
CA GLY A 41 0.30 -23.96 -2.74
C GLY A 41 -0.14 -24.05 -4.22
N PRO A 42 -0.41 -22.91 -4.87
CA PRO A 42 -0.84 -22.88 -6.26
C PRO A 42 0.22 -23.46 -7.21
N MET A 43 -0.15 -24.42 -8.07
CA MET A 43 0.78 -25.11 -8.99
C MET A 43 0.30 -25.12 -10.44
N TYR A 44 -1.02 -25.05 -10.69
CA TYR A 44 -1.58 -25.36 -11.99
C TYR A 44 -1.85 -24.16 -12.89
N ALA A 45 -2.23 -23.00 -12.31
CA ALA A 45 -2.54 -21.82 -13.11
C ALA A 45 -1.28 -21.22 -13.73
N GLY A 46 -1.19 -21.19 -15.06
CA GLY A 46 -0.06 -20.65 -15.81
C GLY A 46 1.17 -21.57 -15.86
N ALA A 47 0.94 -22.90 -15.91
CA ALA A 47 1.92 -23.95 -16.06
C ALA A 47 2.89 -24.07 -14.86
N TYR A 48 4.09 -23.53 -14.95
CA TYR A 48 5.14 -23.74 -13.95
C TYR A 48 4.89 -22.95 -12.65
N HIS A 49 4.80 -23.64 -11.52
CA HIS A 49 4.62 -23.04 -10.17
C HIS A 49 3.39 -22.16 -9.95
N GLY A 50 2.39 -22.18 -10.82
CA GLY A 50 1.13 -21.43 -10.63
C GLY A 50 1.29 -19.90 -10.67
N TRP A 51 2.20 -19.37 -11.47
CA TRP A 51 2.49 -17.95 -11.58
C TRP A 51 1.30 -17.10 -12.01
N ALA A 52 0.39 -17.67 -12.79
CA ALA A 52 -0.80 -16.96 -13.26
C ALA A 52 -2.00 -17.05 -12.29
N GLN A 53 -1.83 -17.61 -11.08
CA GLN A 53 -2.94 -17.77 -10.13
C GLN A 53 -3.60 -16.43 -9.80
N LEU A 54 -2.82 -15.41 -9.46
CA LEU A 54 -3.37 -14.09 -9.11
C LEU A 54 -4.02 -13.39 -10.31
N VAL A 55 -3.51 -13.61 -11.52
CA VAL A 55 -4.14 -13.10 -12.75
C VAL A 55 -5.49 -13.79 -12.98
N ALA A 56 -5.56 -15.11 -12.77
CA ALA A 56 -6.80 -15.87 -12.87
C ALA A 56 -7.81 -15.43 -11.80
N ASP A 57 -7.36 -15.17 -10.58
CA ASP A 57 -8.22 -14.66 -9.51
C ASP A 57 -8.72 -13.24 -9.81
N GLY A 58 -7.87 -12.37 -10.34
CA GLY A 58 -8.27 -11.05 -10.84
C GLY A 58 -9.32 -11.13 -11.95
N ALA A 59 -9.16 -12.03 -12.93
CA ALA A 59 -10.15 -12.24 -13.98
C ALA A 59 -11.48 -12.72 -13.42
N LYS A 60 -11.48 -13.59 -12.42
CA LYS A 60 -12.70 -14.03 -11.73
C LYS A 60 -13.40 -12.87 -11.02
N PHE A 61 -12.64 -11.97 -10.36
CA PHE A 61 -13.24 -10.80 -9.70
C PHE A 61 -13.95 -9.87 -10.67
N VAL A 62 -13.39 -9.66 -11.86
CA VAL A 62 -14.03 -8.84 -12.91
C VAL A 62 -15.31 -9.47 -13.45
N GLN A 63 -15.38 -10.80 -13.48
CA GLN A 63 -16.54 -11.53 -14.00
C GLN A 63 -17.65 -11.72 -12.97
N LYS A 64 -17.40 -11.52 -11.70
CA LYS A 64 -18.39 -11.66 -10.63
C LYS A 64 -19.42 -10.54 -10.66
N GLU A 65 -20.64 -10.86 -10.22
CA GLU A 65 -21.72 -9.90 -10.06
C GLU A 65 -21.37 -8.86 -8.98
N ASP A 66 -21.57 -7.58 -9.31
CA ASP A 66 -21.43 -6.46 -8.36
C ASP A 66 -22.72 -6.32 -7.53
N ILE A 67 -22.66 -6.81 -6.29
CA ILE A 67 -23.80 -6.81 -5.37
C ILE A 67 -23.71 -5.60 -4.43
N THR A 68 -24.67 -4.68 -4.53
CA THR A 68 -24.84 -3.57 -3.61
C THR A 68 -26.06 -3.83 -2.70
N PRO A 69 -25.93 -3.79 -1.36
CA PRO A 69 -27.04 -3.97 -0.44
C PRO A 69 -28.18 -2.98 -0.73
N ARG A 70 -29.44 -3.42 -0.58
CA ARG A 70 -30.61 -2.63 -0.98
C ARG A 70 -30.74 -1.30 -0.24
N LEU A 71 -30.35 -1.26 1.05
CA LEU A 71 -30.42 -0.09 1.91
C LEU A 71 -29.11 0.71 1.94
N ALA A 72 -28.06 0.27 1.23
CA ALA A 72 -26.76 0.94 1.21
C ALA A 72 -26.83 2.26 0.45
N ASP A 73 -26.06 3.23 0.90
CA ASP A 73 -25.76 4.43 0.13
C ASP A 73 -24.83 4.05 -1.03
N ARG A 74 -25.43 3.88 -2.22
CA ARG A 74 -24.73 3.36 -3.40
C ARG A 74 -23.55 4.20 -3.84
N ALA A 75 -23.63 5.52 -3.69
CA ALA A 75 -22.57 6.43 -4.10
C ALA A 75 -21.34 6.26 -3.21
N ILE A 76 -21.53 6.34 -1.90
CA ILE A 76 -20.44 6.19 -0.92
C ILE A 76 -19.91 4.76 -0.92
N PHE A 77 -20.78 3.76 -1.04
CA PHE A 77 -20.40 2.35 -1.08
C PHE A 77 -19.46 2.02 -2.24
N LYS A 78 -19.72 2.58 -3.43
CA LYS A 78 -18.85 2.41 -4.60
C LYS A 78 -17.60 3.28 -4.59
N LEU A 79 -17.65 4.43 -3.90
CA LEU A 79 -16.51 5.34 -3.78
C LEU A 79 -15.48 4.85 -2.75
N ALA A 80 -15.92 4.19 -1.69
CA ALA A 80 -15.05 3.77 -0.59
C ALA A 80 -13.86 2.88 -1.03
N PRO A 81 -14.01 1.85 -1.89
CA PRO A 81 -12.89 1.06 -2.39
C PRO A 81 -11.90 1.90 -3.21
N VAL A 82 -12.39 2.88 -3.97
CA VAL A 82 -11.53 3.79 -4.76
C VAL A 82 -10.67 4.63 -3.84
N ILE A 83 -11.28 5.23 -2.79
CA ILE A 83 -10.55 6.01 -1.78
C ILE A 83 -9.60 5.12 -0.98
N ALA A 84 -9.93 3.85 -0.75
CA ALA A 84 -9.03 2.90 -0.11
C ALA A 84 -7.78 2.60 -0.95
N MET A 85 -7.93 2.47 -2.26
CA MET A 85 -6.85 2.08 -3.18
C MET A 85 -5.96 3.26 -3.59
N LEU A 86 -6.55 4.45 -3.75
CA LEU A 86 -5.87 5.64 -4.26
C LEU A 86 -4.62 6.03 -3.47
N PRO A 87 -4.60 6.02 -2.12
CA PRO A 87 -3.41 6.33 -1.32
C PRO A 87 -2.18 5.49 -1.70
N TYR A 88 -2.35 4.20 -1.86
CA TYR A 88 -1.25 3.29 -2.18
C TYR A 88 -0.67 3.56 -3.57
N MET A 89 -1.49 3.94 -4.54
CA MET A 89 -1.02 4.35 -5.87
C MET A 89 -0.27 5.68 -5.82
N VAL A 90 -0.80 6.64 -5.08
CA VAL A 90 -0.20 7.99 -4.98
C VAL A 90 1.14 7.96 -4.24
N VAL A 91 1.28 7.13 -3.21
CA VAL A 91 2.54 6.98 -2.47
C VAL A 91 3.67 6.45 -3.36
N LEU A 92 3.38 5.60 -4.35
CA LEU A 92 4.39 5.11 -5.30
C LEU A 92 5.06 6.23 -6.11
N LEU A 93 4.44 7.42 -6.23
CA LEU A 93 5.06 8.58 -6.90
C LEU A 93 6.28 9.11 -6.16
N VAL A 94 6.33 8.97 -4.85
CA VAL A 94 7.39 9.54 -4.01
C VAL A 94 8.37 8.50 -3.48
N ILE A 95 8.05 7.20 -3.62
CA ILE A 95 8.95 6.12 -3.18
C ILE A 95 10.14 6.02 -4.15
N PRO A 96 11.38 6.03 -3.64
CA PRO A 96 12.58 5.88 -4.45
C PRO A 96 12.77 4.43 -4.90
N ILE A 97 12.30 4.10 -6.12
CA ILE A 97 12.40 2.76 -6.72
C ILE A 97 13.58 2.69 -7.70
N GLY A 98 14.00 3.82 -8.26
CA GLY A 98 15.04 3.88 -9.28
C GLY A 98 16.47 3.74 -8.72
N PRO A 99 17.45 3.44 -9.58
CA PRO A 99 18.86 3.45 -9.19
C PRO A 99 19.25 4.83 -8.67
N ASN A 100 20.10 4.87 -7.64
CA ASN A 100 20.54 6.09 -6.96
C ASN A 100 19.41 6.91 -6.26
N GLY A 101 18.35 6.22 -5.80
CA GLY A 101 17.27 6.88 -5.07
C GLY A 101 16.36 7.75 -5.96
N GLN A 102 16.31 7.48 -7.27
CA GLN A 102 15.41 8.21 -8.15
C GLN A 102 13.95 7.91 -7.83
N VAL A 103 13.17 8.97 -7.73
CA VAL A 103 11.72 8.94 -7.49
C VAL A 103 10.98 9.41 -8.75
N ALA A 104 9.73 8.98 -8.91
CA ALA A 104 8.90 9.50 -10.01
C ALA A 104 8.64 11.00 -9.85
N GLN A 105 8.43 11.47 -8.61
CA GLN A 105 8.28 12.88 -8.27
C GLN A 105 9.10 13.20 -7.01
N GLN A 106 10.06 14.10 -7.13
CA GLN A 106 10.81 14.60 -5.97
C GLN A 106 9.97 15.61 -5.20
N LEU A 107 9.82 15.36 -3.90
CA LEU A 107 9.17 16.27 -2.96
C LEU A 107 10.09 16.48 -1.76
N ASP A 108 10.32 17.73 -1.37
CA ASP A 108 11.14 18.09 -0.21
C ASP A 108 10.53 17.54 1.10
N VAL A 109 9.22 17.38 1.14
CA VAL A 109 8.43 16.81 2.24
C VAL A 109 7.83 15.44 1.88
N GLY A 110 8.53 14.65 1.07
CA GLY A 110 8.04 13.38 0.51
C GLY A 110 7.59 12.38 1.57
N LEU A 111 8.32 12.26 2.69
CA LEU A 111 7.95 11.37 3.79
C LEU A 111 6.63 11.82 4.46
N PHE A 112 6.51 13.10 4.75
CA PHE A 112 5.28 13.65 5.34
C PHE A 112 4.08 13.48 4.43
N PHE A 113 4.28 13.72 3.12
CA PHE A 113 3.25 13.48 2.12
C PHE A 113 2.81 12.02 2.08
N ALA A 114 3.76 11.08 2.08
CA ALA A 114 3.46 9.65 2.07
C ALA A 114 2.63 9.24 3.30
N MET A 115 3.02 9.68 4.51
CA MET A 115 2.28 9.39 5.74
C MET A 115 0.87 9.98 5.72
N ALA A 116 0.73 11.25 5.31
CA ALA A 116 -0.58 11.93 5.24
C ALA A 116 -1.54 11.26 4.25
N VAL A 117 -1.02 10.81 3.11
CA VAL A 117 -1.85 10.14 2.10
C VAL A 117 -2.28 8.74 2.57
N LEU A 118 -1.40 7.98 3.24
CA LEU A 118 -1.74 6.66 3.77
C LEU A 118 -2.87 6.72 4.82
N GLY A 119 -2.91 7.78 5.64
CA GLY A 119 -3.98 8.00 6.61
C GLY A 119 -5.39 8.10 6.00
N LEU A 120 -5.53 8.40 4.71
CA LEU A 120 -6.81 8.37 4.02
C LEU A 120 -7.46 6.98 3.99
N GLY A 121 -6.66 5.91 4.16
CA GLY A 121 -7.15 4.54 4.25
C GLY A 121 -8.17 4.34 5.39
N VAL A 122 -7.96 4.99 6.52
CA VAL A 122 -8.89 4.94 7.66
C VAL A 122 -10.25 5.53 7.30
N VAL A 123 -10.25 6.64 6.57
CA VAL A 123 -11.48 7.30 6.09
C VAL A 123 -12.26 6.36 5.16
N ALA A 124 -11.55 5.66 4.26
CA ALA A 124 -12.16 4.71 3.35
C ALA A 124 -12.86 3.55 4.08
N VAL A 125 -12.24 3.01 5.13
CA VAL A 125 -12.84 1.95 5.97
C VAL A 125 -14.12 2.44 6.66
N LEU A 126 -14.10 3.66 7.21
CA LEU A 126 -15.27 4.27 7.84
C LEU A 126 -16.39 4.52 6.82
N MET A 127 -16.04 5.02 5.63
CA MET A 127 -17.00 5.23 4.54
C MET A 127 -17.67 3.93 4.12
N ALA A 128 -16.90 2.84 3.93
CA ALA A 128 -17.43 1.54 3.56
C ALA A 128 -18.38 0.99 4.63
N ALA A 129 -17.99 1.11 5.91
CA ALA A 129 -18.78 0.65 7.04
C ALA A 129 -20.10 1.40 7.17
N TRP A 130 -20.06 2.74 7.06
CA TRP A 130 -21.23 3.59 7.12
C TRP A 130 -22.20 3.33 5.95
N ALA A 131 -21.65 3.30 4.72
CA ALA A 131 -22.42 3.14 3.51
C ALA A 131 -23.15 1.78 3.41
N SER A 132 -22.65 0.76 4.12
CA SER A 132 -23.25 -0.59 4.13
C SER A 132 -24.63 -0.66 4.79
N ALA A 133 -25.09 0.40 5.49
CA ALA A 133 -26.38 0.49 6.19
C ALA A 133 -26.67 -0.71 7.11
N ASN A 134 -25.65 -1.29 7.71
CA ASN A 134 -25.72 -2.45 8.59
C ASN A 134 -24.98 -2.15 9.90
N LYS A 135 -25.68 -2.33 11.04
CA LYS A 135 -25.10 -2.06 12.37
C LYS A 135 -23.85 -2.90 12.68
N PHE A 136 -23.79 -4.13 12.20
CA PHE A 136 -22.63 -5.00 12.40
C PHE A 136 -21.45 -4.57 11.53
N ALA A 137 -21.71 -4.15 10.28
CA ALA A 137 -20.68 -3.58 9.42
C ALA A 137 -20.11 -2.27 10.02
N LEU A 138 -20.98 -1.41 10.56
CA LEU A 138 -20.56 -0.18 11.23
C LEU A 138 -19.70 -0.47 12.48
N MET A 139 -20.11 -1.40 13.34
CA MET A 139 -19.31 -1.79 14.50
C MET A 139 -17.97 -2.38 14.10
N GLY A 140 -17.93 -3.23 13.07
CA GLY A 140 -16.72 -3.80 12.53
C GLY A 140 -15.77 -2.74 11.94
N GLY A 141 -16.33 -1.80 11.18
CA GLY A 141 -15.57 -0.70 10.60
C GLY A 141 -15.01 0.28 11.63
N LEU A 142 -15.79 0.61 12.67
CA LEU A 142 -15.30 1.44 13.79
C LEU A 142 -14.16 0.75 14.56
N ARG A 143 -14.27 -0.57 14.78
CA ARG A 143 -13.18 -1.34 15.41
C ARG A 143 -11.94 -1.34 14.52
N GLY A 144 -12.11 -1.61 13.22
CA GLY A 144 -11.01 -1.59 12.26
C GLY A 144 -10.34 -0.21 12.18
N ALA A 145 -11.13 0.87 12.10
CA ALA A 145 -10.60 2.23 12.08
C ALA A 145 -9.84 2.59 13.37
N ALA A 146 -10.36 2.18 14.53
CA ALA A 146 -9.69 2.40 15.81
C ALA A 146 -8.33 1.67 15.88
N GLN A 147 -8.27 0.45 15.36
CA GLN A 147 -7.02 -0.31 15.27
C GLN A 147 -6.03 0.37 14.32
N LEU A 148 -6.46 0.75 13.11
CA LEU A 148 -5.61 1.44 12.14
C LEU A 148 -5.03 2.73 12.71
N LEU A 149 -5.85 3.57 13.35
CA LEU A 149 -5.37 4.80 14.02
C LEU A 149 -4.39 4.50 15.15
N GLY A 150 -4.62 3.42 15.91
CA GLY A 150 -3.73 3.00 16.99
C GLY A 150 -2.34 2.58 16.51
N TYR A 151 -2.26 1.96 15.34
CA TYR A 151 -0.99 1.55 14.72
C TYR A 151 -0.35 2.66 13.89
N GLU A 152 -1.13 3.60 13.36
CA GLU A 152 -0.63 4.72 12.56
C GLU A 152 0.31 5.63 13.36
N LEU A 153 0.03 5.88 14.63
CA LEU A 153 0.88 6.72 15.48
C LEU A 153 2.31 6.16 15.65
N PRO A 154 2.52 4.90 16.10
CA PRO A 154 3.85 4.30 16.16
C PRO A 154 4.54 4.26 14.79
N PHE A 155 3.79 3.98 13.73
CA PHE A 155 4.29 3.95 12.36
C PHE A 155 4.85 5.32 11.93
N VAL A 156 4.10 6.39 12.12
CA VAL A 156 4.53 7.76 11.79
C VAL A 156 5.72 8.20 12.66
N LEU A 157 5.70 7.90 13.97
CA LEU A 157 6.80 8.26 14.87
C LEU A 157 8.10 7.53 14.53
N SER A 158 8.01 6.25 14.16
CA SER A 158 9.18 5.49 13.72
C SER A 158 9.78 6.04 12.43
N ALA A 159 8.96 6.40 11.45
CA ALA A 159 9.40 7.05 10.22
C ALA A 159 10.00 8.45 10.49
N ALA A 160 9.39 9.23 11.40
CA ALA A 160 9.90 10.53 11.80
C ALA A 160 11.29 10.45 12.46
N SER A 161 11.57 9.39 13.24
CA SER A 161 12.88 9.19 13.84
C SER A 161 14.00 9.05 12.80
N VAL A 162 13.71 8.38 11.68
CA VAL A 162 14.66 8.24 10.56
C VAL A 162 14.87 9.59 9.86
N ALA A 163 13.79 10.36 9.64
CA ALA A 163 13.88 11.69 9.05
C ALA A 163 14.68 12.66 9.91
N MET A 164 14.50 12.60 11.24
CA MET A 164 15.29 13.39 12.19
C MET A 164 16.79 13.05 12.13
N ALA A 165 17.13 11.76 12.04
CA ALA A 165 18.52 11.33 11.88
C ALA A 165 19.13 11.80 10.55
N ALA A 166 18.33 11.81 9.48
CA ALA A 166 18.75 12.28 8.14
C ALA A 166 18.78 13.81 8.02
N GLY A 167 18.07 14.54 8.89
CA GLY A 167 17.92 16.00 8.82
C GLY A 167 17.10 16.49 7.61
N THR A 168 16.32 15.60 6.97
CA THR A 168 15.49 15.90 5.80
C THR A 168 14.21 15.10 5.80
N LEU A 169 13.15 15.66 5.18
CA LEU A 169 11.88 14.97 4.94
C LEU A 169 11.76 14.42 3.50
N SER A 170 12.75 14.70 2.65
CA SER A 170 12.84 14.16 1.30
C SER A 170 13.24 12.69 1.37
N LEU A 171 12.48 11.79 0.73
CA LEU A 171 12.79 10.36 0.71
C LEU A 171 14.11 10.07 -0.01
N SER A 172 14.41 10.76 -1.10
CA SER A 172 15.70 10.65 -1.79
C SER A 172 16.85 11.14 -0.90
N GLY A 173 16.66 12.26 -0.17
CA GLY A 173 17.65 12.78 0.76
C GLY A 173 17.91 11.84 1.95
N ILE A 174 16.89 11.14 2.44
CA ILE A 174 17.03 10.09 3.47
C ILE A 174 17.90 8.94 2.94
N VAL A 175 17.65 8.49 1.70
CA VAL A 175 18.45 7.42 1.07
C VAL A 175 19.92 7.85 0.89
N GLU A 176 20.18 9.09 0.45
CA GLU A 176 21.52 9.62 0.29
C GLU A 176 22.28 9.79 1.63
N ALA A 177 21.57 10.19 2.68
CA ALA A 177 22.12 10.35 4.02
C ALA A 177 22.41 9.02 4.73
N TRP A 178 21.86 7.91 4.20
CA TRP A 178 21.97 6.59 4.82
C TRP A 178 23.43 6.14 4.99
N ARG A 179 23.73 5.67 6.22
CA ARG A 179 25.03 5.06 6.54
C ARG A 179 24.82 3.67 7.16
N PRO A 180 25.65 2.65 6.83
CA PRO A 180 25.43 1.27 7.27
C PRO A 180 25.32 1.11 8.79
N TRP A 181 26.05 1.91 9.57
CA TRP A 181 26.04 1.83 11.03
C TRP A 181 24.75 2.39 11.67
N TRP A 182 23.92 3.15 10.92
CA TRP A 182 22.59 3.59 11.34
C TRP A 182 21.65 2.40 11.60
N PHE A 183 21.91 1.27 10.98
CA PHE A 183 21.15 0.04 11.21
C PHE A 183 21.03 -0.27 12.71
N PHE A 184 22.11 -0.13 13.48
CA PHE A 184 22.11 -0.42 14.91
C PHE A 184 21.34 0.63 15.73
N TRP A 185 21.43 1.89 15.37
CA TRP A 185 20.74 2.97 16.08
C TRP A 185 19.26 3.06 15.75
N GLN A 186 18.89 2.75 14.53
CA GLN A 186 17.52 2.80 14.05
C GLN A 186 16.79 1.44 14.19
N LEU A 187 17.46 0.42 14.74
CA LEU A 187 16.87 -0.90 14.94
C LEU A 187 15.55 -0.85 15.73
N PRO A 188 15.42 -0.10 16.85
CA PRO A 188 14.15 0.03 17.55
C PRO A 188 13.05 0.66 16.68
N ALA A 189 13.38 1.73 15.94
CA ALA A 189 12.43 2.37 15.03
C ALA A 189 12.02 1.44 13.89
N MET A 190 12.97 0.67 13.34
CA MET A 190 12.70 -0.34 12.33
C MET A 190 11.77 -1.44 12.84
N LEU A 191 11.99 -1.95 14.05
CA LEU A 191 11.12 -2.95 14.65
C LEU A 191 9.70 -2.39 14.88
N ILE A 192 9.58 -1.16 15.39
CA ILE A 192 8.28 -0.49 15.55
C ILE A 192 7.59 -0.33 14.18
N PHE A 193 8.32 0.12 13.17
CA PHE A 193 7.79 0.32 11.81
C PHE A 193 7.22 -0.98 11.21
N PHE A 194 7.89 -2.11 11.40
CA PHE A 194 7.43 -3.41 10.88
C PHE A 194 6.35 -4.08 11.74
N THR A 195 6.18 -3.69 12.99
CA THR A 195 5.15 -4.24 13.89
C THR A 195 3.88 -3.40 13.95
N ALA A 196 3.97 -2.14 13.57
CA ALA A 196 2.84 -1.22 13.42
C ALA A 196 2.16 -1.37 12.06
#